data_cd12b6dd0a2dfd4b8da4881780b633b0
#
_entry.id   cd12b6dd0a2dfd4b8da4881780b633b0
#
_cell.length_a   1.000
_cell.length_b   1.000
_cell.length_c   1.000
_cell.angle_alpha   90.00
_cell.angle_beta   90.00
_cell.angle_gamma   90.00
#
_symmetry.space_group_name_H-M   'P 1'
#
loop_
_entity.id
_entity.type
_entity.pdbx_description
1 polymer ?
#
loop_
_entity_poly.entity_id
_entity_poly.type
_entity_poly.pdbx_seq_one_letter_code
_entity_poly.pdbx_strand_id
1 'polypeptide(L)'
;MFWYNYYGDDMRRYIILVFICFSFYFCFKVKIDDFFQKNFFYNYIKYEGNDYYLDNDFNYFKENNSLIAYNKEDILNILYTFINKGCENFSFYCGSNYKDCRHDIDELMNDKSSILYINDFVHPYNSFHNISAKIDKNKITFKIFKNYSYSEINELNYIIKKIINENINVSMSVREKIKVLHNYLIFNTEYDNDYANDIKNSIPNDKNSYKATGALVNHLAVCSGYTDALSIMLNYLKIKNIKISNDNHVWNLIYVDNVWLHTDVTNDDLGSDVNNRYFLVNTDTIKFDGKHNFSENVYSEFQR
;
A
#
# COMPACT_ATOMS: atom_id res chain seq x y z
N MET A 1 -14.29 -24.48 -72.53
CA MET A 1 -14.93 -23.34 -71.84
C MET A 1 -15.38 -23.69 -70.43
N PHE A 2 -14.85 -24.78 -69.79
CA PHE A 2 -15.24 -25.25 -68.43
C PHE A 2 -14.17 -25.03 -67.34
N TRP A 3 -12.95 -24.56 -67.67
CA TRP A 3 -11.85 -24.39 -66.72
C TRP A 3 -11.77 -22.97 -66.10
N TYR A 4 -12.49 -21.98 -66.64
CA TYR A 4 -12.40 -20.60 -66.17
C TYR A 4 -13.30 -20.32 -64.95
N ASN A 5 -14.31 -21.13 -64.71
CA ASN A 5 -15.24 -20.90 -63.59
C ASN A 5 -14.77 -21.54 -62.26
N TYR A 6 -13.90 -22.53 -62.32
CA TYR A 6 -13.47 -23.23 -61.09
C TYR A 6 -12.48 -22.40 -60.25
N TYR A 7 -11.58 -21.66 -60.90
CA TYR A 7 -10.63 -20.77 -60.21
C TYR A 7 -11.31 -19.49 -59.65
N GLY A 8 -12.38 -19.05 -60.24
CA GLY A 8 -13.10 -17.84 -59.82
C GLY A 8 -13.87 -18.03 -58.55
N ASP A 9 -14.46 -19.22 -58.35
CA ASP A 9 -15.22 -19.54 -57.14
C ASP A 9 -14.33 -19.80 -55.93
N ASP A 10 -13.18 -20.45 -56.08
CA ASP A 10 -12.22 -20.64 -54.99
C ASP A 10 -11.59 -19.29 -54.58
N MET A 11 -11.25 -18.43 -55.51
CA MET A 11 -10.71 -17.10 -55.20
C MET A 11 -11.74 -16.21 -54.48
N ARG A 12 -13.02 -16.29 -54.84
CA ARG A 12 -14.12 -15.62 -54.14
C ARG A 12 -14.28 -16.13 -52.69
N ARG A 13 -14.20 -17.46 -52.49
CA ARG A 13 -14.25 -18.08 -51.15
C ARG A 13 -13.07 -17.62 -50.27
N TYR A 14 -11.85 -17.55 -50.84
CA TYR A 14 -10.67 -17.02 -50.12
C TYR A 14 -10.83 -15.56 -49.73
N ILE A 15 -11.35 -14.73 -50.62
CA ILE A 15 -11.60 -13.30 -50.36
C ILE A 15 -12.66 -13.15 -49.26
N ILE A 16 -13.76 -13.93 -49.30
CA ILE A 16 -14.81 -13.91 -48.27
C ILE A 16 -14.23 -14.39 -46.92
N LEU A 17 -13.43 -15.44 -46.88
CA LEU A 17 -12.76 -15.93 -45.66
C LEU A 17 -11.83 -14.87 -45.06
N VAL A 18 -11.03 -14.20 -45.90
CA VAL A 18 -10.14 -13.11 -45.45
C VAL A 18 -10.96 -11.95 -44.88
N PHE A 19 -12.08 -11.56 -45.53
CA PHE A 19 -12.98 -10.51 -45.03
C PHE A 19 -13.65 -10.91 -43.70
N ILE A 20 -14.07 -12.16 -43.55
CA ILE A 20 -14.65 -12.67 -42.29
C ILE A 20 -13.60 -12.66 -41.18
N CYS A 21 -12.37 -13.15 -41.44
CA CYS A 21 -11.28 -13.11 -40.50
C CYS A 21 -10.89 -11.69 -40.10
N PHE A 22 -10.89 -10.76 -41.06
CA PHE A 22 -10.58 -9.35 -40.84
C PHE A 22 -11.67 -8.66 -39.99
N SER A 23 -12.96 -8.94 -40.32
CA SER A 23 -14.09 -8.44 -39.54
C SER A 23 -14.12 -9.01 -38.14
N PHE A 24 -13.80 -10.32 -37.96
CA PHE A 24 -13.68 -10.98 -36.68
C PHE A 24 -12.52 -10.39 -35.88
N TYR A 25 -11.36 -10.16 -36.51
CA TYR A 25 -10.24 -9.48 -35.88
C TYR A 25 -10.62 -8.06 -35.40
N PHE A 26 -11.30 -7.27 -36.20
CA PHE A 26 -11.73 -5.92 -35.82
C PHE A 26 -12.77 -5.92 -34.69
N CYS A 27 -13.73 -6.85 -34.71
CA CYS A 27 -14.74 -6.98 -33.63
C CYS A 27 -14.17 -7.45 -32.31
N PHE A 28 -13.10 -8.26 -32.36
CA PHE A 28 -12.48 -8.85 -31.16
C PHE A 28 -11.06 -8.37 -30.91
N LYS A 29 -10.58 -7.37 -31.64
CA LYS A 29 -9.20 -6.85 -31.56
C LYS A 29 -8.78 -6.59 -30.11
N VAL A 30 -9.62 -5.92 -29.31
CA VAL A 30 -9.34 -5.62 -27.90
C VAL A 30 -9.12 -6.89 -27.10
N LYS A 31 -10.02 -7.89 -27.23
CA LYS A 31 -9.89 -9.17 -26.53
C LYS A 31 -8.69 -9.99 -27.00
N ILE A 32 -8.35 -9.89 -28.29
CA ILE A 32 -7.21 -10.57 -28.89
C ILE A 32 -5.91 -9.90 -28.42
N ASP A 33 -5.84 -8.59 -28.46
CA ASP A 33 -4.66 -7.83 -27.99
C ASP A 33 -4.43 -8.07 -26.48
N ASP A 34 -5.49 -8.04 -25.67
CA ASP A 34 -5.42 -8.33 -24.24
C ASP A 34 -5.03 -9.80 -23.97
N PHE A 35 -5.54 -10.75 -24.77
CA PHE A 35 -5.16 -12.15 -24.69
C PHE A 35 -3.67 -12.35 -25.00
N PHE A 36 -3.15 -11.70 -26.05
CA PHE A 36 -1.74 -11.77 -26.39
C PHE A 36 -0.87 -11.09 -25.34
N GLN A 37 -1.26 -9.90 -24.86
CA GLN A 37 -0.56 -9.23 -23.76
C GLN A 37 -0.52 -10.13 -22.52
N LYS A 38 -1.65 -10.69 -22.10
CA LYS A 38 -1.76 -11.55 -20.94
C LYS A 38 -0.96 -12.86 -21.07
N ASN A 39 -0.96 -13.53 -22.22
CA ASN A 39 -0.37 -14.86 -22.34
C ASN A 39 1.09 -14.83 -22.84
N PHE A 40 1.51 -13.82 -23.59
CA PHE A 40 2.86 -13.73 -24.13
C PHE A 40 3.80 -12.81 -23.33
N PHE A 41 3.25 -11.79 -22.65
CA PHE A 41 4.06 -10.87 -21.84
C PHE A 41 4.04 -11.18 -20.34
N TYR A 42 2.96 -11.81 -19.84
CA TYR A 42 2.78 -12.12 -18.41
C TYR A 42 3.82 -13.13 -17.88
N ASN A 43 4.27 -14.07 -18.69
CA ASN A 43 5.15 -15.17 -18.27
C ASN A 43 6.63 -14.78 -18.12
N TYR A 44 7.02 -13.55 -18.41
CA TYR A 44 8.44 -13.14 -18.42
C TYR A 44 8.84 -12.13 -17.33
N ILE A 45 7.90 -11.62 -16.55
CA ILE A 45 8.23 -10.64 -15.52
C ILE A 45 8.24 -11.32 -14.16
N LYS A 46 9.44 -11.69 -13.70
CA LYS A 46 9.64 -12.13 -12.32
C LYS A 46 9.67 -10.90 -11.43
N TYR A 47 8.69 -10.76 -10.55
CA TYR A 47 8.68 -9.73 -9.52
C TYR A 47 9.39 -10.25 -8.28
N GLU A 48 10.38 -9.50 -7.80
CA GLU A 48 11.00 -9.78 -6.52
C GLU A 48 10.22 -9.02 -5.45
N GLY A 49 9.45 -9.74 -4.66
CA GLY A 49 8.75 -9.26 -3.46
C GLY A 49 9.49 -9.66 -2.19
N ASN A 50 8.84 -9.47 -1.04
CA ASN A 50 9.36 -9.90 0.27
C ASN A 50 8.25 -10.57 1.11
N ASP A 51 8.62 -11.08 2.30
CA ASP A 51 7.74 -11.83 3.19
C ASP A 51 6.82 -10.94 4.06
N TYR A 52 6.81 -9.62 3.86
CA TYR A 52 6.01 -8.65 4.62
C TYR A 52 4.68 -8.31 3.96
N TYR A 53 4.18 -9.20 3.12
CA TYR A 53 2.86 -9.10 2.53
C TYR A 53 1.76 -9.18 3.61
N LEU A 54 0.76 -8.27 3.54
CA LEU A 54 -0.43 -8.31 4.37
C LEU A 54 -1.58 -8.90 3.55
N ASP A 55 -2.09 -10.06 3.99
CA ASP A 55 -3.29 -10.70 3.41
C ASP A 55 -4.54 -10.06 4.03
N ASN A 56 -4.93 -8.93 3.49
CA ASN A 56 -6.09 -8.18 3.91
C ASN A 56 -7.01 -7.90 2.71
N ASP A 57 -8.29 -8.04 2.91
CA ASP A 57 -9.33 -7.67 1.95
C ASP A 57 -9.94 -6.34 2.37
N PHE A 58 -9.60 -5.28 1.64
CA PHE A 58 -10.07 -3.93 1.90
C PHE A 58 -11.06 -3.47 0.82
N ASN A 59 -11.92 -2.50 1.17
CA ASN A 59 -12.86 -1.94 0.20
C ASN A 59 -12.20 -0.90 -0.70
N TYR A 60 -11.30 -0.09 -0.16
CA TYR A 60 -10.67 1.02 -0.88
C TYR A 60 -9.56 0.54 -1.83
N PHE A 61 -8.70 -0.38 -1.37
CA PHE A 61 -7.70 -1.04 -2.22
C PHE A 61 -8.00 -2.52 -2.31
N LYS A 62 -8.04 -3.04 -3.54
CA LYS A 62 -8.24 -4.47 -3.82
C LYS A 62 -7.01 -5.07 -4.48
N GLU A 63 -6.74 -6.33 -4.17
CA GLU A 63 -5.68 -7.02 -4.86
C GLU A 63 -6.02 -7.18 -6.34
N ASN A 64 -5.13 -6.68 -7.21
CA ASN A 64 -5.23 -6.81 -8.65
C ASN A 64 -3.90 -7.33 -9.23
N ASN A 65 -3.85 -8.63 -9.46
CA ASN A 65 -2.70 -9.31 -10.06
C ASN A 65 -2.67 -9.17 -11.59
N SER A 66 -3.62 -8.45 -12.22
CA SER A 66 -3.59 -8.14 -13.63
C SER A 66 -2.42 -7.21 -13.94
N LEU A 67 -1.76 -7.47 -15.05
CA LEU A 67 -0.76 -6.55 -15.59
C LEU A 67 -1.36 -5.62 -16.67
N ILE A 68 -2.68 -5.47 -16.69
CA ILE A 68 -3.40 -4.60 -17.63
C ILE A 68 -4.38 -3.77 -16.81
N ALA A 69 -4.26 -2.44 -16.92
CA ALA A 69 -5.20 -1.49 -16.34
C ALA A 69 -6.18 -0.99 -17.42
N TYR A 70 -7.46 -0.90 -17.09
CA TYR A 70 -8.52 -0.42 -17.96
C TYR A 70 -9.14 0.90 -17.49
N ASN A 71 -8.81 1.33 -16.28
CA ASN A 71 -9.26 2.57 -15.64
C ASN A 71 -8.29 2.98 -14.53
N LYS A 72 -8.50 4.13 -13.91
CA LYS A 72 -7.66 4.69 -12.84
C LYS A 72 -7.68 3.83 -11.57
N GLU A 73 -8.81 3.21 -11.24
CA GLU A 73 -8.92 2.30 -10.09
C GLU A 73 -8.04 1.05 -10.27
N ASP A 74 -7.99 0.48 -11.49
CA ASP A 74 -7.09 -0.64 -11.79
C ASP A 74 -5.62 -0.26 -11.57
N ILE A 75 -5.21 0.97 -11.94
CA ILE A 75 -3.85 1.47 -11.69
C ILE A 75 -3.56 1.49 -10.20
N LEU A 76 -4.44 2.05 -9.38
CA LEU A 76 -4.28 2.12 -7.93
C LEU A 76 -4.24 0.72 -7.29
N ASN A 77 -5.10 -0.18 -7.73
CA ASN A 77 -5.15 -1.56 -7.23
C ASN A 77 -3.90 -2.37 -7.62
N ILE A 78 -3.36 -2.18 -8.83
CA ILE A 78 -2.10 -2.75 -9.27
C ILE A 78 -0.94 -2.18 -8.41
N LEU A 79 -0.88 -0.85 -8.23
CA LEU A 79 0.11 -0.21 -7.37
C LEU A 79 0.06 -0.79 -5.95
N TYR A 80 -1.11 -0.81 -5.32
CA TYR A 80 -1.31 -1.40 -4.00
C TYR A 80 -0.79 -2.85 -3.95
N THR A 81 -1.18 -3.68 -4.91
CA THR A 81 -0.83 -5.10 -4.94
C THR A 81 0.68 -5.31 -4.97
N PHE A 82 1.40 -4.62 -5.86
CA PHE A 82 2.84 -4.79 -6.00
C PHE A 82 3.62 -4.14 -4.85
N ILE A 83 3.16 -3.02 -4.32
CA ILE A 83 3.75 -2.40 -3.13
C ILE A 83 3.54 -3.29 -1.91
N ASN A 84 2.33 -3.84 -1.71
CA ASN A 84 2.05 -4.77 -0.61
C ASN A 84 2.92 -6.04 -0.67
N LYS A 85 3.23 -6.53 -1.89
CA LYS A 85 4.19 -7.63 -2.10
C LYS A 85 5.65 -7.21 -1.91
N GLY A 86 5.91 -5.94 -1.68
CA GLY A 86 7.26 -5.41 -1.45
C GLY A 86 8.09 -5.23 -2.71
N CYS A 87 7.47 -5.15 -3.89
CA CYS A 87 8.18 -4.91 -5.14
C CYS A 87 8.69 -3.47 -5.23
N GLU A 88 9.94 -3.29 -5.61
CA GLU A 88 10.52 -1.96 -5.83
C GLU A 88 10.42 -1.50 -7.29
N ASN A 89 10.32 -2.45 -8.21
CA ASN A 89 10.18 -2.18 -9.64
C ASN A 89 9.17 -3.15 -10.24
N PHE A 90 8.20 -2.62 -10.95
CA PHE A 90 7.24 -3.44 -11.69
C PHE A 90 6.68 -2.70 -12.88
N SER A 91 6.08 -3.44 -13.80
CA SER A 91 5.47 -2.87 -15.00
C SER A 91 4.09 -3.47 -15.23
N PHE A 92 3.21 -2.67 -15.80
CA PHE A 92 1.92 -3.10 -16.32
C PHE A 92 1.64 -2.40 -17.65
N TYR A 93 0.52 -2.71 -18.27
CA TYR A 93 0.14 -2.17 -19.55
C TYR A 93 -1.22 -1.45 -19.44
N CYS A 94 -1.36 -0.36 -20.18
CA CYS A 94 -2.67 0.22 -20.44
C CYS A 94 -3.44 -0.66 -21.41
N GLY A 95 -4.67 -1.04 -21.10
CA GLY A 95 -5.56 -1.76 -22.00
C GLY A 95 -5.82 -0.98 -23.27
N SER A 96 -6.04 -1.67 -24.39
CA SER A 96 -6.18 -1.06 -25.71
C SER A 96 -7.34 -0.04 -25.82
N ASN A 97 -8.36 -0.16 -24.98
CA ASN A 97 -9.50 0.77 -24.90
C ASN A 97 -9.33 1.88 -23.86
N TYR A 98 -8.27 1.85 -23.05
CA TYR A 98 -8.04 2.84 -22.01
C TYR A 98 -7.25 4.03 -22.58
N LYS A 99 -7.95 4.94 -23.26
CA LYS A 99 -7.34 6.11 -23.94
C LYS A 99 -6.72 7.11 -22.98
N ASP A 100 -7.32 7.26 -21.79
CA ASP A 100 -6.91 8.25 -20.77
C ASP A 100 -5.80 7.72 -19.84
N CYS A 101 -5.31 6.50 -20.06
CA CYS A 101 -4.33 5.87 -19.18
C CYS A 101 -3.09 6.74 -18.92
N ARG A 102 -2.51 7.36 -19.94
CA ARG A 102 -1.37 8.26 -19.78
C ARG A 102 -1.74 9.49 -18.95
N HIS A 103 -2.88 10.10 -19.23
CA HIS A 103 -3.38 11.25 -18.49
C HIS A 103 -3.57 10.92 -17.01
N ASP A 104 -4.20 9.79 -16.71
CA ASP A 104 -4.43 9.37 -15.33
C ASP A 104 -3.13 9.02 -14.60
N ILE A 105 -2.12 8.47 -15.29
CA ILE A 105 -0.77 8.29 -14.71
C ILE A 105 -0.12 9.64 -14.39
N ASP A 106 -0.17 10.59 -15.34
CA ASP A 106 0.40 11.92 -15.14
C ASP A 106 -0.32 12.65 -13.99
N GLU A 107 -1.63 12.54 -13.88
CA GLU A 107 -2.42 13.09 -12.77
C GLU A 107 -2.01 12.48 -11.44
N LEU A 108 -1.91 11.14 -11.35
CA LEU A 108 -1.48 10.45 -10.15
C LEU A 108 -0.03 10.78 -9.75
N MET A 109 0.85 11.08 -10.70
CA MET A 109 2.23 11.49 -10.40
C MET A 109 2.33 12.95 -9.96
N ASN A 110 1.42 13.82 -10.40
CA ASN A 110 1.34 15.22 -9.99
C ASN A 110 0.67 15.39 -8.63
N ASP A 111 -0.45 14.69 -8.40
CA ASP A 111 -1.11 14.58 -7.11
C ASP A 111 -0.97 13.16 -6.56
N LYS A 112 0.03 12.98 -5.71
CA LYS A 112 0.35 11.68 -5.12
C LYS A 112 -0.54 11.31 -3.92
N SER A 113 -1.50 12.13 -3.51
CA SER A 113 -2.32 11.93 -2.31
C SER A 113 -2.97 10.53 -2.29
N SER A 114 -3.64 10.14 -3.38
CA SER A 114 -4.28 8.82 -3.49
C SER A 114 -3.28 7.66 -3.42
N ILE A 115 -2.06 7.84 -3.94
CA ILE A 115 -1.01 6.80 -3.91
C ILE A 115 -0.41 6.70 -2.50
N LEU A 116 -0.24 7.82 -1.80
CA LEU A 116 0.35 7.84 -0.47
C LEU A 116 -0.52 7.11 0.57
N TYR A 117 -1.85 7.08 0.38
CA TYR A 117 -2.74 6.25 1.21
C TYR A 117 -2.37 4.75 1.18
N ILE A 118 -1.69 4.26 0.14
CA ILE A 118 -1.22 2.87 0.09
C ILE A 118 -0.34 2.55 1.32
N ASN A 119 0.45 3.53 1.81
CA ASN A 119 1.29 3.35 2.99
C ASN A 119 0.50 2.98 4.26
N ASP A 120 -0.79 3.30 4.32
CA ASP A 120 -1.62 3.01 5.48
C ASP A 120 -2.16 1.57 5.47
N PHE A 121 -2.18 0.93 4.29
CA PHE A 121 -2.75 -0.39 4.05
C PHE A 121 -1.70 -1.49 3.84
N VAL A 122 -0.41 -1.16 3.87
CA VAL A 122 0.69 -2.12 3.70
C VAL A 122 1.52 -2.24 4.96
N HIS A 123 2.28 -3.33 5.09
CA HIS A 123 3.25 -3.45 6.18
C HIS A 123 4.25 -2.28 6.12
N PRO A 124 4.62 -1.64 7.26
CA PRO A 124 5.52 -0.49 7.25
C PRO A 124 6.83 -0.71 6.50
N TYR A 125 7.40 -1.92 6.51
CA TYR A 125 8.59 -2.26 5.72
C TYR A 125 8.40 -2.18 4.19
N ASN A 126 7.15 -2.14 3.73
CA ASN A 126 6.79 -1.94 2.34
C ASN A 126 6.34 -0.51 2.03
N SER A 127 6.31 0.36 3.06
CA SER A 127 6.01 1.78 2.87
C SER A 127 7.10 2.49 2.07
N PHE A 128 6.74 3.59 1.44
CA PHE A 128 7.61 4.35 0.55
C PHE A 128 7.45 5.87 0.75
N HIS A 129 8.51 6.60 0.44
CA HIS A 129 8.50 8.07 0.47
C HIS A 129 8.38 8.69 -0.91
N ASN A 130 8.69 7.94 -1.97
CA ASN A 130 8.57 8.44 -3.32
C ASN A 130 8.28 7.30 -4.31
N ILE A 131 7.68 7.69 -5.45
CA ILE A 131 7.39 6.82 -6.57
C ILE A 131 7.66 7.59 -7.87
N SER A 132 8.20 6.91 -8.86
CA SER A 132 8.36 7.44 -10.21
C SER A 132 7.76 6.51 -11.25
N ALA A 133 7.22 7.08 -12.31
CA ALA A 133 6.66 6.35 -13.44
C ALA A 133 7.45 6.64 -14.73
N LYS A 134 7.72 5.59 -15.52
CA LYS A 134 8.23 5.70 -16.88
C LYS A 134 7.19 5.14 -17.84
N ILE A 135 6.79 5.95 -18.80
CA ILE A 135 5.81 5.57 -19.83
C ILE A 135 6.53 5.27 -21.15
N ASP A 136 6.35 4.06 -21.66
CA ASP A 136 6.84 3.66 -22.98
C ASP A 136 5.67 3.04 -23.78
N LYS A 137 5.09 3.82 -24.68
CA LYS A 137 3.86 3.49 -25.40
C LYS A 137 2.71 3.15 -24.45
N ASN A 138 2.30 1.90 -24.36
CA ASN A 138 1.28 1.41 -23.45
C ASN A 138 1.86 0.69 -22.22
N LYS A 139 3.20 0.55 -22.11
CA LYS A 139 3.87 -0.03 -20.96
C LYS A 139 4.21 1.06 -19.95
N ILE A 140 3.77 0.86 -18.73
CA ILE A 140 4.07 1.72 -17.58
C ILE A 140 5.00 0.96 -16.66
N THR A 141 6.11 1.59 -16.26
CA THR A 141 7.06 1.02 -15.30
C THR A 141 7.13 1.94 -14.10
N PHE A 142 6.82 1.40 -12.92
CA PHE A 142 6.98 2.10 -11.65
C PHE A 142 8.28 1.70 -10.95
N LYS A 143 8.91 2.70 -10.32
CA LYS A 143 9.99 2.50 -9.35
C LYS A 143 9.55 3.09 -8.02
N ILE A 144 9.61 2.26 -6.97
CA ILE A 144 9.20 2.56 -5.60
C ILE A 144 10.46 2.82 -4.77
N PHE A 145 10.49 3.96 -4.05
CA PHE A 145 11.58 4.32 -3.16
C PHE A 145 11.12 4.09 -1.72
N LYS A 146 11.53 2.94 -1.17
CA LYS A 146 11.09 2.49 0.16
C LYS A 146 11.65 3.34 1.29
N ASN A 147 10.91 3.39 2.39
CA ASN A 147 11.34 4.06 3.62
C ASN A 147 12.43 3.29 4.36
N TYR A 148 12.39 1.96 4.32
CA TYR A 148 13.27 1.09 5.08
C TYR A 148 14.27 0.38 4.18
N SER A 149 15.55 0.45 4.54
CA SER A 149 16.61 -0.36 3.97
C SER A 149 16.59 -1.78 4.55
N TYR A 150 17.22 -2.72 3.86
CA TYR A 150 17.36 -4.10 4.33
C TYR A 150 18.09 -4.20 5.69
N SER A 151 19.11 -3.35 5.92
CA SER A 151 19.83 -3.31 7.20
C SER A 151 18.94 -2.84 8.35
N GLU A 152 18.13 -1.79 8.15
CA GLU A 152 17.18 -1.30 9.16
C GLU A 152 16.12 -2.36 9.49
N ILE A 153 15.60 -3.06 8.48
CA ILE A 153 14.64 -4.15 8.68
C ILE A 153 15.24 -5.26 9.55
N ASN A 154 16.48 -5.68 9.29
CA ASN A 154 17.15 -6.72 10.08
C ASN A 154 17.39 -6.28 11.53
N GLU A 155 17.84 -5.04 11.74
CA GLU A 155 18.03 -4.46 13.06
C GLU A 155 16.70 -4.38 13.84
N LEU A 156 15.66 -3.85 13.22
CA LEU A 156 14.32 -3.76 13.82
C LEU A 156 13.75 -5.13 14.15
N ASN A 157 13.88 -6.12 13.27
CA ASN A 157 13.44 -7.49 13.56
C ASN A 157 14.15 -8.10 14.77
N TYR A 158 15.45 -7.85 14.93
CA TYR A 158 16.19 -8.29 16.10
C TYR A 158 15.70 -7.64 17.40
N ILE A 159 15.53 -6.31 17.37
CA ILE A 159 15.05 -5.53 18.52
C ILE A 159 13.62 -5.92 18.89
N ILE A 160 12.72 -6.00 17.92
CA ILE A 160 11.31 -6.37 18.14
C ILE A 160 11.19 -7.77 18.73
N LYS A 161 11.96 -8.73 18.21
CA LYS A 161 12.00 -10.08 18.78
C LYS A 161 12.43 -10.07 20.24
N LYS A 162 13.42 -9.25 20.61
CA LYS A 162 13.86 -9.08 21.98
C LYS A 162 12.75 -8.48 22.85
N ILE A 163 12.16 -7.37 22.42
CA ILE A 163 11.05 -6.69 23.14
C ILE A 163 9.92 -7.67 23.42
N ILE A 164 9.50 -8.42 22.40
CA ILE A 164 8.37 -9.36 22.52
C ILE A 164 8.72 -10.50 23.49
N ASN A 165 9.90 -11.08 23.39
CA ASN A 165 10.31 -12.18 24.28
C ASN A 165 10.42 -11.74 25.74
N GLU A 166 10.81 -10.49 26.01
CA GLU A 166 10.98 -9.96 27.35
C GLU A 166 9.66 -9.50 28.00
N ASN A 167 8.69 -9.05 27.19
CA ASN A 167 7.49 -8.38 27.69
C ASN A 167 6.17 -9.10 27.43
N ILE A 168 6.12 -10.02 26.45
CA ILE A 168 4.88 -10.71 26.07
C ILE A 168 4.88 -12.15 26.55
N ASN A 169 3.82 -12.51 27.29
CA ASN A 169 3.56 -13.88 27.71
C ASN A 169 2.46 -14.52 26.85
N VAL A 170 2.58 -15.83 26.62
CA VAL A 170 1.59 -16.61 25.83
C VAL A 170 0.20 -16.62 26.45
N SER A 171 0.09 -16.48 27.78
CA SER A 171 -1.19 -16.43 28.51
C SER A 171 -1.92 -15.10 28.39
N MET A 172 -1.26 -14.04 27.91
CA MET A 172 -1.87 -12.73 27.72
C MET A 172 -2.92 -12.78 26.62
N SER A 173 -4.07 -12.14 26.88
CA SER A 173 -5.07 -11.82 25.86
C SER A 173 -4.50 -10.89 24.80
N VAL A 174 -5.18 -10.78 23.65
CA VAL A 174 -4.75 -9.85 22.57
C VAL A 174 -4.72 -8.41 23.08
N ARG A 175 -5.73 -7.97 23.87
CA ARG A 175 -5.76 -6.63 24.46
C ARG A 175 -4.58 -6.36 25.39
N GLU A 176 -4.22 -7.33 26.23
CA GLU A 176 -3.06 -7.19 27.12
C GLU A 176 -1.77 -7.08 26.32
N LYS A 177 -1.58 -7.87 25.27
CA LYS A 177 -0.41 -7.76 24.40
C LYS A 177 -0.31 -6.37 23.74
N ILE A 178 -1.42 -5.87 23.18
CA ILE A 178 -1.46 -4.51 22.59
C ILE A 178 -1.11 -3.47 23.65
N LYS A 179 -1.64 -3.61 24.88
CA LYS A 179 -1.36 -2.69 25.99
C LYS A 179 0.10 -2.67 26.39
N VAL A 180 0.73 -3.84 26.46
CA VAL A 180 2.16 -3.94 26.76
C VAL A 180 3.00 -3.21 25.71
N LEU A 181 2.70 -3.41 24.42
CA LEU A 181 3.43 -2.76 23.33
C LEU A 181 3.20 -1.24 23.29
N HIS A 182 1.97 -0.79 23.51
CA HIS A 182 1.61 0.61 23.65
C HIS A 182 2.42 1.28 24.77
N ASN A 183 2.39 0.70 25.98
CA ASN A 183 3.12 1.23 27.12
C ASN A 183 4.64 1.17 26.92
N TYR A 184 5.13 0.10 26.27
CA TYR A 184 6.56 0.01 25.95
C TYR A 184 7.04 1.21 25.13
N LEU A 185 6.28 1.60 24.11
CA LEU A 185 6.61 2.76 23.29
C LEU A 185 6.59 4.05 24.11
N ILE A 186 5.56 4.28 24.93
CA ILE A 186 5.47 5.48 25.77
C ILE A 186 6.66 5.57 26.73
N PHE A 187 7.08 4.45 27.36
CA PHE A 187 8.18 4.46 28.33
C PHE A 187 9.57 4.50 27.71
N ASN A 188 9.72 4.18 26.44
CA ASN A 188 11.02 4.04 25.80
C ASN A 188 11.23 4.97 24.62
N THR A 189 10.30 5.88 24.32
CA THR A 189 10.40 6.81 23.18
C THR A 189 10.00 8.19 23.66
N GLU A 190 10.70 9.22 23.23
CA GLU A 190 10.34 10.62 23.43
C GLU A 190 9.86 11.23 22.12
N TYR A 191 8.93 12.19 22.17
CA TYR A 191 8.47 12.90 20.99
C TYR A 191 9.54 13.87 20.48
N ASP A 192 9.97 13.73 19.23
CA ASP A 192 11.00 14.59 18.60
C ASP A 192 10.39 15.92 18.13
N ASN A 193 10.29 16.86 19.06
CA ASN A 193 9.77 18.20 18.79
C ASN A 193 10.65 18.97 17.79
N ASP A 194 11.97 18.76 17.80
CA ASP A 194 12.90 19.43 16.89
C ASP A 194 12.65 18.96 15.46
N TYR A 195 12.55 17.65 15.24
CA TYR A 195 12.20 17.08 13.93
C TYR A 195 10.84 17.58 13.45
N ALA A 196 9.82 17.57 14.31
CA ALA A 196 8.48 18.05 13.98
C ALA A 196 8.48 19.53 13.54
N ASN A 197 9.26 20.37 14.24
CA ASN A 197 9.41 21.78 13.89
C ASN A 197 10.18 21.97 12.58
N ASP A 198 11.24 21.19 12.34
CA ASP A 198 12.01 21.27 11.10
C ASP A 198 11.14 20.93 9.90
N ILE A 199 10.37 19.84 9.96
CA ILE A 199 9.43 19.44 8.89
C ILE A 199 8.38 20.53 8.65
N LYS A 200 7.78 21.07 9.72
CA LYS A 200 6.77 22.13 9.61
C LYS A 200 7.34 23.39 8.90
N ASN A 201 8.60 23.67 9.12
CA ASN A 201 9.28 24.82 8.53
C ASN A 201 10.01 24.49 7.21
N SER A 202 9.82 23.26 6.66
CA SER A 202 10.50 22.78 5.45
C SER A 202 12.03 22.81 5.56
N ILE A 203 12.56 22.61 6.77
CA ILE A 203 14.01 22.51 7.04
C ILE A 203 14.43 21.07 6.79
N PRO A 204 15.43 20.80 5.92
CA PRO A 204 15.93 19.45 5.69
C PRO A 204 16.45 18.82 6.99
N ASN A 205 15.97 17.61 7.31
CA ASN A 205 16.39 16.87 8.47
C ASN A 205 16.50 15.39 8.10
N ASP A 206 17.66 14.79 8.36
CA ASP A 206 18.00 13.40 8.00
C ASP A 206 17.76 12.39 9.13
N LYS A 207 17.21 12.84 10.26
CA LYS A 207 16.84 11.95 11.36
C LYS A 207 15.77 10.93 10.94
N ASN A 208 15.83 9.76 11.55
CA ASN A 208 14.89 8.67 11.32
C ASN A 208 13.62 8.73 12.19
N SER A 209 13.33 9.88 12.81
CA SER A 209 12.22 10.05 13.77
C SER A 209 10.83 9.76 13.17
N TYR A 210 10.71 9.79 11.85
CA TYR A 210 9.48 9.43 11.12
C TYR A 210 9.32 7.92 10.88
N LYS A 211 10.29 7.08 11.27
CA LYS A 211 10.31 5.62 11.09
C LYS A 211 10.33 4.88 12.43
N ALA A 212 9.98 3.61 12.42
CA ALA A 212 10.13 2.74 13.58
C ALA A 212 11.58 2.71 14.13
N THR A 213 12.59 2.94 13.29
CA THR A 213 13.99 3.07 13.70
C THR A 213 14.17 4.25 14.68
N GLY A 214 13.49 5.37 14.47
CA GLY A 214 13.47 6.48 15.42
C GLY A 214 12.95 6.04 16.77
N ALA A 215 11.78 5.41 16.83
CA ALA A 215 11.15 4.98 18.07
C ALA A 215 11.92 3.87 18.80
N LEU A 216 12.34 2.82 18.08
CA LEU A 216 12.85 1.58 18.70
C LEU A 216 14.37 1.54 18.82
N VAL A 217 15.12 2.35 18.07
CA VAL A 217 16.60 2.39 18.10
C VAL A 217 17.10 3.69 18.70
N ASN A 218 16.58 4.82 18.22
CA ASN A 218 17.04 6.15 18.64
C ASN A 218 16.26 6.70 19.84
N HIS A 219 15.12 6.09 20.19
CA HIS A 219 14.23 6.52 21.27
C HIS A 219 13.66 7.94 21.06
N LEU A 220 13.62 8.41 19.83
CA LEU A 220 13.07 9.70 19.40
C LEU A 220 12.19 9.51 18.18
N ALA A 221 10.91 9.88 18.24
CA ALA A 221 9.98 9.70 17.13
C ALA A 221 8.92 10.80 17.04
N VAL A 222 8.42 11.01 15.84
CA VAL A 222 7.15 11.71 15.59
C VAL A 222 6.02 10.69 15.37
N CYS A 223 4.79 11.13 15.16
CA CYS A 223 3.61 10.27 15.06
C CYS A 223 3.79 9.06 14.13
N SER A 224 4.41 9.25 12.95
CA SER A 224 4.64 8.15 12.01
C SER A 224 5.63 7.11 12.53
N GLY A 225 6.65 7.51 13.30
CA GLY A 225 7.60 6.60 13.91
C GLY A 225 6.97 5.74 15.02
N TYR A 226 6.15 6.32 15.89
CA TYR A 226 5.35 5.59 16.88
C TYR A 226 4.40 4.61 16.21
N THR A 227 3.66 5.09 15.20
CA THR A 227 2.66 4.30 14.47
C THR A 227 3.29 3.12 13.72
N ASP A 228 4.41 3.33 13.04
CA ASP A 228 5.14 2.26 12.34
C ASP A 228 5.70 1.25 13.34
N ALA A 229 6.26 1.69 14.46
CA ALA A 229 6.80 0.81 15.49
C ALA A 229 5.72 -0.10 16.09
N LEU A 230 4.57 0.47 16.48
CA LEU A 230 3.45 -0.34 16.96
C LEU A 230 2.94 -1.29 15.87
N SER A 231 2.76 -0.81 14.64
CA SER A 231 2.27 -1.64 13.54
C SER A 231 3.17 -2.84 13.25
N ILE A 232 4.50 -2.66 13.23
CA ILE A 232 5.44 -3.77 12.99
C ILE A 232 5.42 -4.79 14.15
N MET A 233 5.38 -4.33 15.39
CA MET A 233 5.26 -5.21 16.56
C MET A 233 3.95 -6.01 16.57
N LEU A 234 2.83 -5.38 16.18
CA LEU A 234 1.54 -6.04 16.04
C LEU A 234 1.58 -7.10 14.91
N ASN A 235 2.17 -6.76 13.76
CA ASN A 235 2.34 -7.70 12.65
C ASN A 235 3.21 -8.89 13.03
N TYR A 236 4.27 -8.68 13.82
CA TYR A 236 5.09 -9.76 14.37
C TYR A 236 4.25 -10.75 15.21
N LEU A 237 3.30 -10.24 15.99
CA LEU A 237 2.36 -11.03 16.79
C LEU A 237 1.15 -11.55 16.01
N LYS A 238 1.08 -11.31 14.68
CA LYS A 238 -0.06 -11.65 13.82
C LYS A 238 -1.37 -10.97 14.26
N ILE A 239 -1.28 -9.80 14.86
CA ILE A 239 -2.44 -8.97 15.21
C ILE A 239 -2.74 -8.05 14.03
N LYS A 240 -3.93 -8.22 13.44
CA LYS A 240 -4.37 -7.47 12.25
C LYS A 240 -4.47 -5.99 12.59
N ASN A 241 -3.80 -5.16 11.81
CA ASN A 241 -3.79 -3.72 11.97
C ASN A 241 -3.52 -3.01 10.64
N ILE A 242 -3.91 -1.74 10.57
CA ILE A 242 -3.56 -0.78 9.53
C ILE A 242 -3.23 0.55 10.18
N LYS A 243 -2.78 1.50 9.37
CA LYS A 243 -2.63 2.90 9.80
C LYS A 243 -3.83 3.71 9.31
N ILE A 244 -4.13 4.80 9.98
CA ILE A 244 -5.03 5.85 9.51
C ILE A 244 -4.28 7.16 9.56
N SER A 245 -4.39 7.93 8.49
CA SER A 245 -3.74 9.24 8.39
C SER A 245 -4.75 10.34 8.03
N ASN A 246 -4.38 11.55 8.43
CA ASN A 246 -4.93 12.79 7.91
C ASN A 246 -3.79 13.73 7.51
N ASP A 247 -4.08 14.97 7.16
CA ASP A 247 -3.07 15.91 6.65
C ASP A 247 -1.89 16.14 7.60
N ASN A 248 -2.08 15.94 8.92
CA ASN A 248 -1.10 16.33 9.94
C ASN A 248 -0.72 15.22 10.91
N HIS A 249 -1.39 14.08 10.88
CA HIS A 249 -1.25 13.04 11.89
C HIS A 249 -1.50 11.65 11.34
N VAL A 250 -0.90 10.63 11.98
CA VAL A 250 -1.10 9.22 11.67
C VAL A 250 -1.10 8.42 12.95
N TRP A 251 -1.98 7.38 13.03
CA TRP A 251 -2.14 6.48 14.16
C TRP A 251 -2.56 5.08 13.72
N ASN A 252 -2.70 4.15 14.66
CA ASN A 252 -3.04 2.77 14.35
C ASN A 252 -4.55 2.50 14.48
N LEU A 253 -5.05 1.66 13.59
CA LEU A 253 -6.33 1.00 13.68
C LEU A 253 -6.09 -0.50 13.81
N ILE A 254 -6.62 -1.13 14.86
CA ILE A 254 -6.28 -2.49 15.28
C ILE A 254 -7.56 -3.33 15.33
N TYR A 255 -7.53 -4.52 14.72
CA TYR A 255 -8.66 -5.45 14.77
C TYR A 255 -8.52 -6.36 15.99
N VAL A 256 -9.41 -6.17 16.95
CA VAL A 256 -9.45 -6.91 18.21
C VAL A 256 -10.90 -7.09 18.66
N ASP A 257 -11.23 -8.27 19.23
CA ASP A 257 -12.57 -8.61 19.68
C ASP A 257 -13.65 -8.47 18.59
N ASN A 258 -13.27 -8.78 17.34
CA ASN A 258 -14.10 -8.70 16.14
C ASN A 258 -14.53 -7.28 15.73
N VAL A 259 -13.86 -6.25 16.23
CA VAL A 259 -14.09 -4.85 15.86
C VAL A 259 -12.77 -4.14 15.57
N TRP A 260 -12.81 -3.10 14.75
CA TRP A 260 -11.70 -2.20 14.52
C TRP A 260 -11.72 -1.08 15.57
N LEU A 261 -10.59 -0.89 16.26
CA LEU A 261 -10.43 0.13 17.30
C LEU A 261 -9.18 0.96 17.06
N HIS A 262 -9.30 2.25 17.31
CA HIS A 262 -8.20 3.20 17.17
C HIS A 262 -7.27 3.15 18.37
N THR A 263 -5.97 3.30 18.11
CA THR A 263 -4.94 3.46 19.13
C THR A 263 -3.94 4.51 18.67
N ASP A 264 -3.77 5.56 19.45
CA ASP A 264 -2.80 6.61 19.17
C ASP A 264 -1.79 6.74 20.33
N VAL A 265 -0.66 6.07 20.16
CA VAL A 265 0.44 6.08 21.14
C VAL A 265 1.02 7.47 21.32
N THR A 266 1.11 8.24 20.23
CA THR A 266 1.70 9.59 20.26
C THR A 266 0.94 10.53 21.18
N ASN A 267 -0.40 10.57 21.05
CA ASN A 267 -1.24 11.42 21.88
C ASN A 267 -1.49 10.85 23.28
N ASP A 268 -1.21 9.58 23.52
CA ASP A 268 -1.21 8.96 24.84
C ASP A 268 0.16 9.09 25.56
N ASP A 269 1.22 9.53 24.86
CA ASP A 269 2.54 9.83 25.42
C ASP A 269 2.57 11.24 26.00
N LEU A 270 2.29 11.36 27.28
CA LEU A 270 2.32 12.61 28.05
C LEU A 270 3.61 12.72 28.92
N GLY A 271 4.69 12.10 28.50
CA GLY A 271 5.95 12.10 29.24
C GLY A 271 5.99 11.06 30.37
N SER A 272 6.03 11.48 31.65
CA SER A 272 6.15 10.55 32.77
C SER A 272 4.89 9.70 33.06
N ASP A 273 3.75 10.14 32.59
CA ASP A 273 2.45 9.52 32.90
C ASP A 273 1.85 8.84 31.65
N VAL A 274 1.51 7.55 31.78
CA VAL A 274 0.82 6.83 30.70
C VAL A 274 -0.64 7.27 30.64
N ASN A 275 -1.00 7.93 29.56
CA ASN A 275 -2.38 8.21 29.23
C ASN A 275 -2.97 7.07 28.39
N ASN A 276 -4.25 6.80 28.56
CA ASN A 276 -4.98 5.76 27.81
C ASN A 276 -6.21 6.32 27.11
N ARG A 277 -6.23 7.61 26.89
CA ARG A 277 -7.38 8.30 26.27
C ARG A 277 -7.67 7.79 24.88
N TYR A 278 -6.63 7.40 24.14
CA TYR A 278 -6.71 6.95 22.75
C TYR A 278 -6.34 5.46 22.59
N PHE A 279 -6.39 4.68 23.67
CA PHE A 279 -6.08 3.26 23.64
C PHE A 279 -7.31 2.42 23.34
N LEU A 280 -7.37 1.78 22.17
CA LEU A 280 -8.45 0.89 21.71
C LEU A 280 -9.84 1.50 21.83
N VAL A 281 -10.00 2.70 21.31
CA VAL A 281 -11.26 3.46 21.30
C VAL A 281 -11.98 3.34 19.96
N ASN A 282 -13.31 3.53 19.98
CA ASN A 282 -14.11 3.55 18.75
C ASN A 282 -13.96 4.86 17.97
N THR A 283 -14.52 4.91 16.76
CA THR A 283 -14.43 6.05 15.86
C THR A 283 -15.05 7.32 16.43
N ASP A 284 -16.17 7.23 17.11
CA ASP A 284 -16.81 8.41 17.71
C ASP A 284 -15.94 9.02 18.81
N THR A 285 -15.32 8.17 19.62
CA THR A 285 -14.43 8.60 20.71
C THR A 285 -13.15 9.25 20.16
N ILE A 286 -12.51 8.67 19.15
CA ILE A 286 -11.26 9.22 18.59
C ILE A 286 -11.50 10.56 17.91
N LYS A 287 -12.63 10.74 17.22
CA LYS A 287 -12.99 11.98 16.53
C LYS A 287 -13.44 13.11 17.46
N PHE A 288 -13.73 12.82 18.73
CA PHE A 288 -14.31 13.79 19.67
C PHE A 288 -13.43 15.03 19.90
N ASP A 289 -12.13 14.91 19.79
CA ASP A 289 -11.20 16.04 19.97
C ASP A 289 -11.02 16.91 18.71
N GLY A 290 -11.61 16.51 17.58
CA GLY A 290 -11.51 17.19 16.30
C GLY A 290 -10.14 17.09 15.60
N LYS A 291 -9.15 16.41 16.21
CA LYS A 291 -7.79 16.25 15.65
C LYS A 291 -7.64 14.98 14.82
N HIS A 292 -8.48 13.98 15.09
CA HIS A 292 -8.47 12.67 14.45
C HIS A 292 -9.52 12.52 13.34
N ASN A 293 -9.88 13.61 12.68
CA ASN A 293 -10.72 13.54 11.49
C ASN A 293 -9.90 12.94 10.35
N PHE A 294 -10.47 12.02 9.58
CA PHE A 294 -9.84 11.33 8.46
C PHE A 294 -10.80 11.22 7.28
N SER A 295 -10.29 10.86 6.10
CA SER A 295 -11.08 10.68 4.89
C SER A 295 -12.05 9.51 5.04
N GLU A 296 -13.37 9.83 5.12
CA GLU A 296 -14.42 8.82 5.22
C GLU A 296 -14.51 7.93 3.97
N ASN A 297 -14.10 8.45 2.82
CA ASN A 297 -14.08 7.69 1.58
C ASN A 297 -12.99 6.61 1.60
N VAL A 298 -11.79 6.95 2.09
CA VAL A 298 -10.65 6.02 2.15
C VAL A 298 -10.85 4.93 3.21
N TYR A 299 -11.40 5.30 4.37
CA TYR A 299 -11.54 4.43 5.54
C TYR A 299 -12.99 4.08 5.88
N SER A 300 -13.90 4.08 4.88
CA SER A 300 -15.35 3.90 5.08
C SER A 300 -15.70 2.60 5.81
N GLU A 301 -14.97 1.52 5.60
CA GLU A 301 -15.23 0.21 6.19
C GLU A 301 -14.90 0.12 7.68
N PHE A 302 -14.17 1.10 8.23
CA PHE A 302 -13.70 1.10 9.62
C PHE A 302 -14.49 2.03 10.55
N GLN A 303 -15.54 2.65 10.05
CA GLN A 303 -16.33 3.65 10.78
C GLN A 303 -17.48 3.04 11.63
N ARG A 304 -17.32 1.83 12.13
CA ARG A 304 -18.35 1.15 12.91
C ARG A 304 -18.08 1.20 14.40
#